data_b76cf1a9ea91deeced45b719148fe6d7
#
_entry.id   b76cf1a9ea91deeced45b719148fe6d7
#
_cell.length_a   1.000
_cell.length_b   1.000
_cell.length_c   1.000
_cell.angle_alpha   90.00
_cell.angle_beta   90.00
_cell.angle_gamma   90.00
#
_symmetry.space_group_name_H-M   'P 1'
#
loop_
_entity.id
_entity.type
_entity.pdbx_description
1 polymer ?
#
loop_
_entity_poly.entity_id
_entity_poly.type
_entity_poly.pdbx_seq_one_letter_code
_entity_poly.pdbx_strand_id
1 'polypeptide(L)'
;LIGVSGESVEENRAFLYMAEHFRQKGLPVPQVFIRSEDDIYYLQEDLGDSLLFNAIEKGRKTSVFGEEEKQLLRKTIRLLPAVQFAGADGMDFSYCYPQAEFNSRSILWDLNYFKYCFLKATGMDFQEDRLEDDFQKMADVLLRSSSATFMYRDFQSRNVMIKDGEPWLIDFQGGRKGPVYYDVASFLWQAKANYPDSLRQELLKEYIDALRKYQPVDEAYFYAQLRHFVLFRTMQVLGAYGFRGYFEKKPHFIQSCLLY
;
A
#
# COMPACT_ATOMS: atom_id res chain seq x y z
N LEU A 1 -25.42 2.44 -4.28
CA LEU A 1 -24.67 2.50 -5.53
C LEU A 1 -23.87 3.80 -5.57
N ILE A 2 -22.62 3.71 -6.04
CA ILE A 2 -21.75 4.87 -6.26
C ILE A 2 -21.49 5.02 -7.74
N GLY A 3 -21.77 6.21 -8.30
CA GLY A 3 -21.38 6.59 -9.64
C GLY A 3 -19.97 7.19 -9.63
N VAL A 4 -19.09 6.71 -10.49
CA VAL A 4 -17.73 7.20 -10.63
C VAL A 4 -17.54 7.79 -12.01
N SER A 5 -16.88 8.97 -12.06
CA SER A 5 -16.36 9.59 -13.27
C SER A 5 -14.85 9.76 -13.10
N GLY A 6 -14.06 9.00 -13.84
CA GLY A 6 -12.61 9.04 -13.77
C GLY A 6 -11.99 9.78 -14.96
N GLU A 7 -11.01 10.65 -14.68
CA GLU A 7 -10.33 11.43 -15.73
C GLU A 7 -9.29 10.61 -16.51
N SER A 8 -8.67 9.62 -15.83
CA SER A 8 -7.68 8.72 -16.44
C SER A 8 -8.31 7.41 -16.88
N VAL A 9 -8.46 7.24 -18.18
CA VAL A 9 -9.04 6.01 -18.78
C VAL A 9 -8.18 4.78 -18.45
N GLU A 10 -6.87 4.91 -18.47
CA GLU A 10 -5.95 3.81 -18.15
C GLU A 10 -6.08 3.37 -16.69
N GLU A 11 -6.22 4.31 -15.77
CA GLU A 11 -6.43 4.01 -14.35
C GLU A 11 -7.81 3.36 -14.11
N ASN A 12 -8.85 3.87 -14.79
CA ASN A 12 -10.17 3.26 -14.73
C ASN A 12 -10.16 1.82 -15.28
N ARG A 13 -9.48 1.57 -16.40
CA ARG A 13 -9.33 0.21 -16.96
C ARG A 13 -8.61 -0.73 -16.01
N ALA A 14 -7.55 -0.25 -15.36
CA ALA A 14 -6.86 -1.01 -14.32
C ALA A 14 -7.81 -1.37 -13.18
N PHE A 15 -8.58 -0.40 -12.67
CA PHE A 15 -9.57 -0.63 -11.62
C PHE A 15 -10.64 -1.65 -12.04
N LEU A 16 -11.26 -1.44 -13.19
CA LEU A 16 -12.34 -2.29 -13.69
C LEU A 16 -11.88 -3.74 -13.89
N TYR A 17 -10.69 -3.92 -14.48
CA TYR A 17 -10.09 -5.24 -14.65
C TYR A 17 -9.80 -5.92 -13.30
N MET A 18 -9.13 -5.21 -12.39
CA MET A 18 -8.77 -5.75 -11.07
C MET A 18 -10.00 -6.05 -10.21
N ALA A 19 -11.03 -5.20 -10.23
CA ALA A 19 -12.26 -5.41 -9.48
C ALA A 19 -12.96 -6.72 -9.90
N GLU A 20 -13.07 -6.96 -11.20
CA GLU A 20 -13.66 -8.19 -11.73
C GLU A 20 -12.79 -9.41 -11.40
N HIS A 21 -11.48 -9.33 -11.64
CA HIS A 21 -10.53 -10.40 -11.34
C HIS A 21 -10.56 -10.79 -9.84
N PHE A 22 -10.48 -9.81 -8.94
CA PHE A 22 -10.50 -10.04 -7.50
C PHE A 22 -11.83 -10.64 -7.01
N ARG A 23 -12.95 -10.20 -7.57
CA ARG A 23 -14.25 -10.80 -7.27
C ARG A 23 -14.31 -12.27 -7.66
N GLN A 24 -13.81 -12.63 -8.84
CA GLN A 24 -13.73 -14.02 -9.30
C GLN A 24 -12.87 -14.88 -8.38
N LYS A 25 -11.88 -14.29 -7.71
CA LYS A 25 -11.05 -14.93 -6.67
C LYS A 25 -11.69 -14.93 -5.27
N GLY A 26 -12.88 -14.37 -5.12
CA GLY A 26 -13.57 -14.29 -3.83
C GLY A 26 -12.98 -13.26 -2.87
N LEU A 27 -12.20 -12.31 -3.36
CA LEU A 27 -11.64 -11.22 -2.55
C LEU A 27 -12.70 -10.13 -2.30
N PRO A 28 -12.72 -9.50 -1.11
CA PRO A 28 -13.72 -8.51 -0.72
C PRO A 28 -13.41 -7.14 -1.37
N VAL A 29 -13.89 -6.95 -2.57
CA VAL A 29 -13.80 -5.70 -3.35
C VAL A 29 -15.17 -5.29 -3.85
N PRO A 30 -15.44 -3.98 -4.10
CA PRO A 30 -16.74 -3.54 -4.59
C PRO A 30 -17.09 -4.17 -5.93
N GLN A 31 -18.34 -4.54 -6.10
CA GLN A 31 -18.86 -5.00 -7.37
C GLN A 31 -19.03 -3.82 -8.34
N VAL A 32 -18.53 -3.97 -9.56
CA VAL A 32 -18.87 -3.07 -10.67
C VAL A 32 -20.11 -3.65 -11.36
N PHE A 33 -21.17 -2.83 -11.49
CA PHE A 33 -22.45 -3.27 -12.08
C PHE A 33 -22.55 -2.93 -13.56
N ILE A 34 -22.05 -1.76 -13.95
CA ILE A 34 -22.09 -1.26 -15.33
C ILE A 34 -20.93 -0.30 -15.55
N ARG A 35 -20.46 -0.23 -16.78
CA ARG A 35 -19.47 0.75 -17.24
C ARG A 35 -19.87 1.30 -18.60
N SER A 36 -19.41 2.53 -18.93
CA SER A 36 -19.52 3.11 -20.26
C SER A 36 -18.55 2.45 -21.24
N GLU A 37 -18.81 2.58 -22.54
CA GLU A 37 -17.97 2.00 -23.61
C GLU A 37 -16.55 2.59 -23.62
N ASP A 38 -16.38 3.84 -23.17
CA ASP A 38 -15.10 4.55 -23.10
C ASP A 38 -14.35 4.34 -21.77
N ASP A 39 -14.93 3.59 -20.82
CA ASP A 39 -14.40 3.33 -19.47
C ASP A 39 -14.24 4.60 -18.59
N ILE A 40 -14.88 5.71 -18.94
CA ILE A 40 -14.84 6.96 -18.15
C ILE A 40 -15.82 6.90 -16.98
N TYR A 41 -16.99 6.29 -17.17
CA TYR A 41 -18.05 6.21 -16.18
C TYR A 41 -18.34 4.77 -15.79
N TYR A 42 -18.54 4.53 -14.50
CA TYR A 42 -19.01 3.24 -14.02
C TYR A 42 -19.84 3.37 -12.73
N LEU A 43 -20.69 2.37 -12.50
CA LEU A 43 -21.45 2.22 -11.27
C LEU A 43 -20.88 1.05 -10.46
N GLN A 44 -20.59 1.30 -9.22
CA GLN A 44 -20.08 0.27 -8.30
C GLN A 44 -20.92 0.15 -7.03
N GLU A 45 -20.68 -0.93 -6.32
CA GLU A 45 -21.26 -1.19 -5.01
C GLU A 45 -20.85 -0.11 -4.02
N ASP A 46 -21.83 0.34 -3.24
CA ASP A 46 -21.65 1.20 -2.09
C ASP A 46 -21.30 0.35 -0.86
N LEU A 47 -20.11 0.54 -0.34
CA LEU A 47 -19.63 -0.15 0.85
C LEU A 47 -19.95 0.61 2.16
N GLY A 48 -20.70 1.72 2.07
CA GLY A 48 -21.00 2.61 3.19
C GLY A 48 -19.89 3.61 3.47
N ASP A 49 -19.86 4.17 4.69
CA ASP A 49 -18.98 5.28 5.06
C ASP A 49 -17.90 4.89 6.08
N SER A 50 -17.83 3.64 6.49
CA SER A 50 -16.94 3.20 7.55
C SER A 50 -15.57 2.79 7.02
N LEU A 51 -14.60 3.72 7.07
CA LEU A 51 -13.20 3.41 6.82
C LEU A 51 -12.55 2.78 8.06
N LEU A 52 -11.68 1.77 7.87
CA LEU A 52 -10.86 1.22 8.95
C LEU A 52 -10.11 2.32 9.70
N PHE A 53 -9.58 3.31 8.97
CA PHE A 53 -8.90 4.46 9.55
C PHE A 53 -9.75 5.21 10.59
N ASN A 54 -11.05 5.37 10.36
CA ASN A 54 -11.98 6.00 11.28
C ASN A 54 -12.41 5.04 12.39
N ALA A 55 -12.62 3.77 12.07
CA ALA A 55 -13.00 2.76 13.04
C ALA A 55 -11.96 2.53 14.15
N ILE A 56 -10.68 2.84 13.88
CA ILE A 56 -9.58 2.78 14.86
C ILE A 56 -9.13 4.16 15.37
N GLU A 57 -10.02 5.16 15.32
CA GLU A 57 -9.65 6.55 15.64
C GLU A 57 -9.17 6.72 17.08
N LYS A 58 -9.80 6.05 18.03
CA LYS A 58 -9.44 6.14 19.46
C LYS A 58 -8.01 5.64 19.69
N GLY A 59 -7.69 4.48 19.18
CA GLY A 59 -6.35 3.90 19.28
C GLY A 59 -5.29 4.79 18.61
N ARG A 60 -5.58 5.32 17.41
CA ARG A 60 -4.66 6.23 16.69
C ARG A 60 -4.36 7.53 17.47
N LYS A 61 -5.36 8.07 18.17
CA LYS A 61 -5.21 9.31 18.95
C LYS A 61 -4.47 9.10 20.28
N THR A 62 -4.58 7.91 20.87
CA THR A 62 -4.08 7.63 22.23
C THR A 62 -2.88 6.69 22.25
N SER A 63 -2.53 6.06 21.13
CA SER A 63 -1.59 4.93 21.02
C SER A 63 -2.01 3.70 21.86
N VAL A 64 -3.27 3.66 22.33
CA VAL A 64 -3.85 2.54 23.09
C VAL A 64 -5.06 2.00 22.35
N PHE A 65 -4.89 0.85 21.71
CA PHE A 65 -5.91 0.22 20.88
C PHE A 65 -6.77 -0.73 21.71
N GLY A 66 -8.10 -0.56 21.62
CA GLY A 66 -9.07 -1.47 22.21
C GLY A 66 -9.17 -2.80 21.47
N GLU A 67 -9.77 -3.82 22.08
CA GLU A 67 -9.85 -5.15 21.47
C GLU A 67 -10.64 -5.16 20.15
N GLU A 68 -11.72 -4.38 20.06
CA GLU A 68 -12.50 -4.24 18.82
C GLU A 68 -11.63 -3.67 17.67
N GLU A 69 -10.86 -2.60 17.95
CA GLU A 69 -9.95 -2.00 16.98
C GLU A 69 -8.86 -3.00 16.54
N LYS A 70 -8.28 -3.76 17.50
CA LYS A 70 -7.31 -4.80 17.22
C LYS A 70 -7.88 -5.92 16.37
N GLN A 71 -9.12 -6.34 16.61
CA GLN A 71 -9.79 -7.37 15.80
C GLN A 71 -9.95 -6.94 14.34
N LEU A 72 -10.33 -5.68 14.09
CA LEU A 72 -10.41 -5.14 12.73
C LEU A 72 -9.04 -5.13 12.06
N LEU A 73 -7.99 -4.72 12.78
CA LEU A 73 -6.62 -4.71 12.28
C LEU A 73 -6.10 -6.13 11.98
N ARG A 74 -6.36 -7.11 12.86
CA ARG A 74 -6.01 -8.53 12.64
C ARG A 74 -6.72 -9.10 11.43
N LYS A 75 -8.03 -8.88 11.29
CA LYS A 75 -8.80 -9.30 10.10
C LYS A 75 -8.19 -8.74 8.82
N THR A 76 -7.87 -7.44 8.83
CA THR A 76 -7.32 -6.75 7.67
C THR A 76 -5.94 -7.30 7.28
N ILE A 77 -5.04 -7.44 8.23
CA ILE A 77 -3.67 -7.90 7.90
C ILE A 77 -3.64 -9.39 7.52
N ARG A 78 -4.52 -10.21 8.07
CA ARG A 78 -4.68 -11.63 7.69
C ARG A 78 -5.25 -11.81 6.28
N LEU A 79 -5.99 -10.82 5.76
CA LEU A 79 -6.50 -10.82 4.39
C LEU A 79 -5.40 -10.59 3.35
N LEU A 80 -4.34 -9.85 3.72
CA LEU A 80 -3.32 -9.42 2.77
C LEU A 80 -2.63 -10.57 2.01
N PRO A 81 -2.24 -11.72 2.60
CA PRO A 81 -1.68 -12.83 1.82
C PRO A 81 -2.64 -13.39 0.77
N ALA A 82 -3.96 -13.43 1.04
CA ALA A 82 -4.94 -13.84 0.05
C ALA A 82 -4.94 -12.88 -1.16
N VAL A 83 -4.90 -11.59 -0.89
CA VAL A 83 -4.81 -10.56 -1.94
C VAL A 83 -3.54 -10.72 -2.77
N GLN A 84 -2.40 -10.98 -2.11
CA GLN A 84 -1.10 -11.11 -2.76
C GLN A 84 -1.00 -12.36 -3.62
N PHE A 85 -1.49 -13.50 -3.17
CA PHE A 85 -1.36 -14.79 -3.87
C PHE A 85 -2.56 -15.11 -4.75
N ALA A 86 -3.78 -15.15 -4.19
CA ALA A 86 -4.97 -15.43 -4.99
C ALA A 86 -5.24 -14.29 -5.99
N GLY A 87 -4.97 -13.04 -5.60
CA GLY A 87 -5.05 -11.88 -6.49
C GLY A 87 -4.09 -11.95 -7.66
N ALA A 88 -2.89 -12.54 -7.49
CA ALA A 88 -1.92 -12.71 -8.58
C ALA A 88 -2.23 -13.90 -9.49
N ASP A 89 -2.96 -14.89 -8.99
CA ASP A 89 -3.23 -16.13 -9.72
C ASP A 89 -4.10 -15.88 -10.95
N GLY A 90 -3.53 -16.09 -12.15
CA GLY A 90 -4.19 -15.85 -13.43
C GLY A 90 -4.38 -14.38 -13.80
N MET A 91 -3.77 -13.44 -13.05
CA MET A 91 -3.85 -12.01 -13.34
C MET A 91 -2.99 -11.63 -14.56
N ASP A 92 -3.59 -10.89 -15.49
CA ASP A 92 -2.84 -10.22 -16.55
C ASP A 92 -2.33 -8.86 -16.07
N PHE A 93 -1.05 -8.82 -15.68
CA PHE A 93 -0.40 -7.62 -15.17
C PHE A 93 -0.20 -6.53 -16.23
N SER A 94 -0.48 -6.78 -17.51
CA SER A 94 -0.43 -5.73 -18.55
C SER A 94 -1.51 -4.65 -18.36
N TYR A 95 -2.58 -4.97 -17.61
CA TYR A 95 -3.61 -4.00 -17.22
C TYR A 95 -3.19 -3.07 -16.06
N CYS A 96 -2.07 -3.36 -15.38
CA CYS A 96 -1.61 -2.52 -14.27
C CYS A 96 -1.09 -1.17 -14.76
N TYR A 97 -1.52 -0.11 -14.10
CA TYR A 97 -1.12 1.26 -14.44
C TYR A 97 -0.42 1.93 -13.23
N PRO A 98 0.59 2.76 -13.44
CA PRO A 98 1.31 3.09 -14.69
C PRO A 98 2.38 2.05 -15.09
N GLN A 99 2.57 0.98 -14.33
CA GLN A 99 3.57 -0.06 -14.57
C GLN A 99 3.04 -1.43 -14.18
N ALA A 100 3.46 -2.47 -14.93
CA ALA A 100 3.04 -3.84 -14.71
C ALA A 100 3.71 -4.50 -13.49
N GLU A 101 4.92 -4.04 -13.10
CA GLU A 101 5.70 -4.69 -12.06
C GLU A 101 6.58 -3.74 -11.26
N PHE A 102 6.97 -4.19 -10.07
CA PHE A 102 7.97 -3.56 -9.22
C PHE A 102 9.36 -3.91 -9.72
N ASN A 103 10.03 -2.97 -10.34
CA ASN A 103 11.33 -3.12 -10.98
C ASN A 103 12.28 -1.97 -10.63
N SER A 104 13.53 -2.03 -11.10
CA SER A 104 14.53 -1.00 -10.84
C SER A 104 14.05 0.40 -11.23
N ARG A 105 13.35 0.54 -12.36
CA ARG A 105 12.82 1.84 -12.80
C ARG A 105 11.81 2.41 -11.80
N SER A 106 10.87 1.59 -11.30
CA SER A 106 9.88 2.06 -10.31
C SER A 106 10.51 2.41 -8.98
N ILE A 107 11.52 1.65 -8.54
CA ILE A 107 12.25 1.91 -7.29
C ILE A 107 13.02 3.23 -7.40
N LEU A 108 13.83 3.39 -8.44
CA LEU A 108 14.62 4.60 -8.65
C LEU A 108 13.73 5.84 -8.87
N TRP A 109 12.54 5.66 -9.44
CA TRP A 109 11.56 6.74 -9.57
C TRP A 109 11.08 7.25 -8.21
N ASP A 110 10.68 6.35 -7.33
CA ASP A 110 10.25 6.70 -5.97
C ASP A 110 11.40 7.30 -5.14
N LEU A 111 12.64 6.79 -5.28
CA LEU A 111 13.83 7.32 -4.61
C LEU A 111 14.23 8.71 -5.14
N ASN A 112 14.15 8.94 -6.44
CA ASN A 112 14.37 10.26 -7.02
C ASN A 112 13.28 11.25 -6.62
N TYR A 113 12.03 10.79 -6.50
CA TYR A 113 10.96 11.62 -5.98
C TYR A 113 11.24 12.08 -4.54
N PHE A 114 11.75 11.17 -3.68
CA PHE A 114 12.25 11.50 -2.36
C PHE A 114 13.41 12.51 -2.41
N LYS A 115 14.41 12.30 -3.26
CA LYS A 115 15.55 13.20 -3.41
C LYS A 115 15.12 14.62 -3.76
N TYR A 116 14.29 14.77 -4.80
CA TYR A 116 13.92 16.10 -5.30
C TYR A 116 12.83 16.79 -4.48
N CYS A 117 11.82 16.05 -4.05
CA CYS A 117 10.68 16.64 -3.37
C CYS A 117 10.86 16.78 -1.85
N PHE A 118 11.79 16.02 -1.25
CA PHE A 118 12.07 16.09 0.18
C PHE A 118 13.48 16.55 0.47
N LEU A 119 14.53 15.79 0.15
CA LEU A 119 15.90 16.14 0.52
C LEU A 119 16.32 17.51 0.03
N LYS A 120 16.20 17.79 -1.27
CA LYS A 120 16.54 19.11 -1.83
C LYS A 120 15.62 20.21 -1.33
N ALA A 121 14.34 19.92 -1.12
CA ALA A 121 13.38 20.91 -0.63
C ALA A 121 13.62 21.29 0.85
N THR A 122 14.21 20.40 1.65
CA THR A 122 14.60 20.71 3.04
C THR A 122 15.91 21.45 3.17
N GLY A 123 16.67 21.60 2.07
CA GLY A 123 17.99 22.23 2.08
C GLY A 123 19.09 21.38 2.71
N MET A 124 18.86 20.06 2.88
CA MET A 124 19.93 19.16 3.35
C MET A 124 21.04 19.03 2.33
N ASP A 125 22.29 19.19 2.78
CA ASP A 125 23.46 18.92 1.97
C ASP A 125 23.73 17.42 1.88
N PHE A 126 24.02 16.93 0.68
CA PHE A 126 24.43 15.56 0.41
C PHE A 126 25.29 15.48 -0.85
N GLN A 127 26.07 14.41 -0.98
CA GLN A 127 26.86 14.14 -2.18
C GLN A 127 26.02 13.35 -3.18
N GLU A 128 25.77 13.94 -4.33
CA GLU A 128 24.87 13.39 -5.36
C GLU A 128 25.30 11.99 -5.82
N ASP A 129 26.59 11.81 -6.14
CA ASP A 129 27.16 10.54 -6.59
C ASP A 129 27.00 9.42 -5.57
N ARG A 130 27.28 9.70 -4.31
CA ARG A 130 27.10 8.72 -3.22
C ARG A 130 25.63 8.36 -2.99
N LEU A 131 24.74 9.33 -3.06
CA LEU A 131 23.31 9.07 -2.92
C LEU A 131 22.77 8.20 -4.07
N GLU A 132 23.22 8.46 -5.30
CA GLU A 132 22.87 7.63 -6.46
C GLU A 132 23.37 6.18 -6.30
N ASP A 133 24.62 6.01 -5.83
CA ASP A 133 25.17 4.69 -5.51
C ASP A 133 24.36 3.96 -4.43
N ASP A 134 23.92 4.67 -3.40
CA ASP A 134 23.10 4.09 -2.35
C ASP A 134 21.67 3.76 -2.83
N PHE A 135 21.12 4.55 -3.73
CA PHE A 135 19.84 4.25 -4.38
C PHE A 135 19.95 3.00 -5.26
N GLN A 136 21.05 2.84 -5.99
CA GLN A 136 21.26 1.62 -6.79
C GLN A 136 21.40 0.40 -5.89
N LYS A 137 22.19 0.48 -4.80
CA LYS A 137 22.30 -0.61 -3.81
C LYS A 137 20.94 -0.96 -3.19
N MET A 138 20.12 0.05 -2.88
CA MET A 138 18.76 -0.17 -2.36
C MET A 138 17.91 -0.93 -3.39
N ALA A 139 17.93 -0.50 -4.66
CA ALA A 139 17.20 -1.19 -5.72
C ALA A 139 17.63 -2.65 -5.86
N ASP A 140 18.94 -2.92 -5.85
CA ASP A 140 19.49 -4.26 -5.95
C ASP A 140 19.05 -5.16 -4.78
N VAL A 141 19.01 -4.61 -3.56
CA VAL A 141 18.55 -5.34 -2.36
C VAL A 141 17.06 -5.65 -2.43
N LEU A 142 16.23 -4.69 -2.81
CA LEU A 142 14.78 -4.87 -2.89
C LEU A 142 14.39 -5.88 -3.97
N LEU A 143 15.12 -5.91 -5.08
CA LEU A 143 14.88 -6.83 -6.20
C LEU A 143 15.34 -8.26 -5.95
N ARG A 144 16.08 -8.55 -4.87
CA ARG A 144 16.39 -9.93 -4.46
C ARG A 144 15.16 -10.69 -3.98
N SER A 145 14.10 -9.99 -3.60
CA SER A 145 12.84 -10.59 -3.16
C SER A 145 12.02 -11.05 -4.36
N SER A 146 11.27 -12.16 -4.19
CA SER A 146 10.36 -12.65 -5.23
C SER A 146 9.30 -11.59 -5.57
N SER A 147 9.02 -11.43 -6.86
CA SER A 147 7.97 -10.56 -7.39
C SER A 147 6.84 -11.35 -8.05
N ALA A 148 6.53 -12.55 -7.54
CA ALA A 148 5.50 -13.42 -8.11
C ALA A 148 4.08 -13.14 -7.60
N THR A 149 3.91 -12.15 -6.71
CA THR A 149 2.64 -11.83 -6.05
C THR A 149 2.06 -10.50 -6.53
N PHE A 150 0.78 -10.25 -6.22
CA PHE A 150 0.21 -8.93 -6.39
C PHE A 150 0.66 -8.00 -5.25
N MET A 151 1.20 -6.86 -5.59
CA MET A 151 1.55 -5.78 -4.68
C MET A 151 0.50 -4.68 -4.80
N TYR A 152 -0.24 -4.45 -3.74
CA TYR A 152 -1.35 -3.49 -3.69
C TYR A 152 -0.87 -2.03 -3.81
N ARG A 153 0.31 -1.76 -3.27
CA ARG A 153 1.03 -0.50 -3.20
C ARG A 153 0.50 0.48 -2.15
N ASP A 154 -0.78 0.74 -2.13
CA ASP A 154 -1.40 1.64 -1.15
C ASP A 154 -2.29 0.90 -0.15
N PHE A 155 -1.82 -0.26 0.34
CA PHE A 155 -2.49 -1.01 1.39
C PHE A 155 -2.36 -0.29 2.72
N GLN A 156 -3.35 0.55 3.02
CA GLN A 156 -3.40 1.42 4.20
C GLN A 156 -4.81 1.40 4.79
N SER A 157 -4.93 1.76 6.07
CA SER A 157 -6.24 1.81 6.76
C SER A 157 -7.26 2.77 6.13
N ARG A 158 -6.81 3.71 5.29
CA ARG A 158 -7.68 4.61 4.53
C ARG A 158 -8.26 3.98 3.27
N ASN A 159 -7.68 2.88 2.82
CA ASN A 159 -8.08 2.17 1.61
C ASN A 159 -8.72 0.81 1.97
N VAL A 160 -9.21 0.70 3.21
CA VAL A 160 -9.97 -0.45 3.71
C VAL A 160 -11.29 0.07 4.29
N MET A 161 -12.40 -0.39 3.71
CA MET A 161 -13.74 -0.17 4.24
C MET A 161 -14.09 -1.28 5.24
N ILE A 162 -14.93 -0.97 6.21
CA ILE A 162 -15.50 -1.95 7.14
C ILE A 162 -17.00 -2.07 6.83
N LYS A 163 -17.41 -3.22 6.34
CA LYS A 163 -18.80 -3.56 6.06
C LYS A 163 -19.15 -4.83 6.82
N ASP A 164 -20.19 -4.77 7.66
CA ASP A 164 -20.65 -5.87 8.51
C ASP A 164 -19.53 -6.46 9.40
N GLY A 165 -18.60 -5.61 9.87
CA GLY A 165 -17.47 -6.00 10.71
C GLY A 165 -16.32 -6.72 9.95
N GLU A 166 -16.36 -6.73 8.61
CA GLU A 166 -15.34 -7.32 7.75
C GLU A 166 -14.63 -6.29 6.87
N PRO A 167 -13.31 -6.45 6.59
CA PRO A 167 -12.55 -5.54 5.74
C PRO A 167 -12.89 -5.74 4.25
N TRP A 168 -13.12 -4.63 3.57
CA TRP A 168 -13.31 -4.53 2.12
C TRP A 168 -12.26 -3.60 1.52
N LEU A 169 -11.75 -3.95 0.36
CA LEU A 169 -10.61 -3.28 -0.26
C LEU A 169 -11.06 -2.30 -1.33
N ILE A 170 -10.49 -1.08 -1.30
CA ILE A 170 -10.71 -0.02 -2.28
C ILE A 170 -9.38 0.62 -2.66
N ASP A 171 -9.33 1.35 -3.79
CA ASP A 171 -8.11 2.08 -4.21
C ASP A 171 -6.93 1.15 -4.57
N PHE A 172 -7.22 0.01 -5.23
CA PHE A 172 -6.24 -1.00 -5.59
C PHE A 172 -5.68 -0.88 -7.02
N GLN A 173 -6.18 0.07 -7.82
CA GLN A 173 -5.81 0.23 -9.22
C GLN A 173 -4.34 0.59 -9.45
N GLY A 174 -3.66 1.14 -8.45
CA GLY A 174 -2.22 1.38 -8.48
C GLY A 174 -1.37 0.13 -8.28
N GLY A 175 -2.01 -1.01 -8.03
CA GLY A 175 -1.34 -2.29 -7.78
C GLY A 175 -0.64 -2.86 -9.01
N ARG A 176 0.28 -3.78 -8.78
CA ARG A 176 1.12 -4.39 -9.81
C ARG A 176 1.75 -5.69 -9.32
N LYS A 177 2.47 -6.37 -10.19
CA LYS A 177 3.30 -7.50 -9.78
C LYS A 177 4.44 -7.02 -8.87
N GLY A 178 4.61 -7.62 -7.69
CA GLY A 178 5.65 -7.20 -6.75
C GLY A 178 5.79 -8.11 -5.54
N PRO A 179 6.77 -7.81 -4.65
CA PRO A 179 7.07 -8.63 -3.49
C PRO A 179 6.08 -8.42 -2.35
N VAL A 180 5.94 -9.43 -1.49
CA VAL A 180 5.01 -9.45 -0.35
C VAL A 180 5.31 -8.38 0.72
N TYR A 181 6.54 -7.89 0.82
CA TYR A 181 7.00 -7.05 1.92
C TYR A 181 6.47 -5.61 1.87
N TYR A 182 6.26 -5.08 0.66
CA TYR A 182 5.92 -3.67 0.46
C TYR A 182 4.62 -3.28 1.17
N ASP A 183 3.57 -4.10 0.98
CA ASP A 183 2.25 -3.80 1.55
C ASP A 183 2.21 -3.99 3.07
N VAL A 184 2.99 -4.93 3.60
CA VAL A 184 3.21 -5.08 5.04
C VAL A 184 3.86 -3.83 5.62
N ALA A 185 4.92 -3.32 4.97
CA ALA A 185 5.55 -2.06 5.37
C ALA A 185 4.57 -0.88 5.27
N SER A 186 3.79 -0.80 4.17
CA SER A 186 2.79 0.25 3.97
C SER A 186 1.71 0.26 5.04
N PHE A 187 1.23 -0.91 5.48
CA PHE A 187 0.17 -1.02 6.47
C PHE A 187 0.68 -0.80 7.90
N LEU A 188 1.81 -1.41 8.27
CA LEU A 188 2.28 -1.40 9.66
C LEU A 188 3.07 -0.14 10.02
N TRP A 189 3.68 0.56 9.05
CA TRP A 189 4.45 1.79 9.26
C TRP A 189 3.80 3.04 8.70
N GLN A 190 2.48 3.05 8.53
CA GLN A 190 1.75 4.28 8.18
C GLN A 190 1.75 5.26 9.37
N ALA A 191 2.37 6.44 9.22
CA ALA A 191 2.58 7.40 10.31
C ALA A 191 1.30 7.78 11.07
N LYS A 192 0.23 8.10 10.34
CA LYS A 192 -1.04 8.54 10.95
C LYS A 192 -1.84 7.43 11.64
N ALA A 193 -1.42 6.17 11.52
CA ALA A 193 -2.04 5.06 12.26
C ALA A 193 -1.51 4.96 13.69
N ASN A 194 -0.32 5.51 13.95
CA ASN A 194 0.27 5.60 15.28
C ASN A 194 0.28 4.26 16.05
N TYR A 195 0.61 3.17 15.33
CA TYR A 195 0.68 1.84 15.94
C TYR A 195 1.90 1.74 16.87
N PRO A 196 1.73 1.40 18.16
CA PRO A 196 2.87 1.12 19.04
C PRO A 196 3.59 -0.15 18.57
N ASP A 197 4.89 -0.26 18.93
CA ASP A 197 5.72 -1.39 18.50
C ASP A 197 5.13 -2.75 18.88
N SER A 198 4.54 -2.87 20.07
CA SER A 198 3.89 -4.08 20.51
C SER A 198 2.75 -4.52 19.59
N LEU A 199 1.93 -3.57 19.12
CA LEU A 199 0.85 -3.86 18.18
C LEU A 199 1.40 -4.19 16.79
N ARG A 200 2.45 -3.49 16.33
CA ARG A 200 3.11 -3.84 15.06
C ARG A 200 3.64 -5.26 15.07
N GLN A 201 4.29 -5.68 16.14
CA GLN A 201 4.81 -7.05 16.29
C GLN A 201 3.67 -8.08 16.32
N GLU A 202 2.59 -7.80 17.03
CA GLU A 202 1.40 -8.65 17.05
C GLU A 202 0.81 -8.83 15.64
N LEU A 203 0.56 -7.72 14.94
CA LEU A 203 -0.01 -7.75 13.58
C LEU A 203 0.94 -8.39 12.56
N LEU A 204 2.25 -8.22 12.73
CA LEU A 204 3.24 -8.86 11.88
C LEU A 204 3.25 -10.38 12.04
N LYS A 205 3.09 -10.87 13.28
CA LYS A 205 2.91 -12.30 13.54
C LYS A 205 1.64 -12.83 12.88
N GLU A 206 0.52 -12.10 12.99
CA GLU A 206 -0.74 -12.46 12.32
C GLU A 206 -0.58 -12.57 10.80
N TYR A 207 0.17 -11.63 10.21
CA TYR A 207 0.51 -11.68 8.79
C TYR A 207 1.33 -12.92 8.43
N ILE A 208 2.41 -13.20 9.18
CA ILE A 208 3.29 -14.34 8.93
C ILE A 208 2.52 -15.66 9.05
N ASP A 209 1.67 -15.80 10.07
CA ASP A 209 0.85 -16.98 10.27
C ASP A 209 -0.16 -17.19 9.12
N ALA A 210 -0.73 -16.11 8.60
CA ALA A 210 -1.57 -16.16 7.40
C ALA A 210 -0.78 -16.46 6.12
N LEU A 211 0.43 -15.91 5.97
CA LEU A 211 1.33 -16.11 4.83
C LEU A 211 1.77 -17.58 4.69
N ARG A 212 1.96 -18.28 5.81
CA ARG A 212 2.34 -19.71 5.85
C ARG A 212 1.33 -20.64 5.14
N LYS A 213 0.09 -20.19 4.92
CA LYS A 213 -0.89 -20.95 4.14
C LYS A 213 -0.58 -20.95 2.63
N TYR A 214 0.26 -20.02 2.18
CA TYR A 214 0.59 -19.82 0.76
C TYR A 214 2.03 -20.22 0.45
N GLN A 215 2.96 -20.03 1.39
CA GLN A 215 4.38 -20.40 1.21
C GLN A 215 5.07 -20.67 2.54
N PRO A 216 6.16 -21.47 2.55
CA PRO A 216 7.05 -21.55 3.70
C PRO A 216 7.66 -20.19 4.04
N VAL A 217 7.81 -19.88 5.34
CA VAL A 217 8.35 -18.60 5.80
C VAL A 217 9.52 -18.85 6.74
N ASP A 218 10.72 -18.43 6.31
CA ASP A 218 11.85 -18.20 7.19
C ASP A 218 11.69 -16.82 7.85
N GLU A 219 11.34 -16.80 9.12
CA GLU A 219 11.05 -15.55 9.83
C GLU A 219 12.28 -14.63 9.89
N ALA A 220 13.48 -15.18 10.13
CA ALA A 220 14.69 -14.36 10.22
C ALA A 220 14.97 -13.62 8.91
N TYR A 221 14.86 -14.36 7.79
CA TYR A 221 14.97 -13.78 6.45
C TYR A 221 13.85 -12.78 6.18
N PHE A 222 12.61 -13.11 6.55
CA PHE A 222 11.46 -12.24 6.36
C PHE A 222 11.65 -10.90 7.07
N TYR A 223 12.03 -10.90 8.34
CA TYR A 223 12.29 -9.68 9.11
C TYR A 223 13.46 -8.86 8.54
N ALA A 224 14.51 -9.53 8.08
CA ALA A 224 15.65 -8.86 7.45
C ALA A 224 15.23 -8.12 6.16
N GLN A 225 14.46 -8.79 5.29
CA GLN A 225 13.95 -8.17 4.06
C GLN A 225 12.95 -7.04 4.35
N LEU A 226 12.01 -7.26 5.24
CA LEU A 226 10.99 -6.27 5.59
C LEU A 226 11.60 -4.92 6.02
N ARG A 227 12.73 -4.92 6.73
CA ARG A 227 13.42 -3.67 7.13
C ARG A 227 13.81 -2.80 5.94
N HIS A 228 14.27 -3.40 4.86
CA HIS A 228 14.61 -2.67 3.62
C HIS A 228 13.36 -2.04 3.00
N PHE A 229 12.24 -2.78 2.97
CA PHE A 229 10.98 -2.26 2.45
C PHE A 229 10.37 -1.19 3.35
N VAL A 230 10.53 -1.28 4.67
CA VAL A 230 10.14 -0.21 5.61
C VAL A 230 10.92 1.07 5.32
N LEU A 231 12.24 0.98 5.18
CA LEU A 231 13.07 2.14 4.84
C LEU A 231 12.69 2.74 3.47
N PHE A 232 12.55 1.89 2.45
CA PHE A 232 12.15 2.32 1.11
C PHE A 232 10.79 3.02 1.13
N ARG A 233 9.79 2.40 1.79
CA ARG A 233 8.44 2.98 1.89
C ARG A 233 8.43 4.29 2.68
N THR A 234 9.25 4.42 3.71
CA THR A 234 9.43 5.68 4.44
C THR A 234 9.96 6.78 3.53
N MET A 235 11.01 6.51 2.76
CA MET A 235 11.53 7.48 1.80
C MET A 235 10.49 7.89 0.75
N GLN A 236 9.76 6.92 0.20
CA GLN A 236 8.71 7.17 -0.78
C GLN A 236 7.60 8.08 -0.22
N VAL A 237 7.17 7.85 1.03
CA VAL A 237 6.17 8.69 1.70
C VAL A 237 6.72 10.08 2.00
N LEU A 238 7.97 10.19 2.45
CA LEU A 238 8.61 11.49 2.67
C LEU A 238 8.69 12.31 1.38
N GLY A 239 8.97 11.66 0.23
CA GLY A 239 8.90 12.31 -1.07
C GLY A 239 7.51 12.88 -1.38
N ALA A 240 6.46 12.07 -1.18
CA ALA A 240 5.07 12.49 -1.39
C ALA A 240 4.65 13.62 -0.43
N TYR A 241 5.06 13.54 0.82
CA TYR A 241 4.77 14.59 1.82
C TYR A 241 5.57 15.87 1.55
N GLY A 242 6.83 15.73 1.10
CA GLY A 242 7.64 16.86 0.68
C GLY A 242 6.99 17.59 -0.50
N PHE A 243 6.57 16.88 -1.53
CA PHE A 243 5.85 17.48 -2.65
C PHE A 243 4.61 18.24 -2.20
N ARG A 244 3.71 17.58 -1.47
CA ARG A 244 2.46 18.20 -1.00
C ARG A 244 2.72 19.36 -0.02
N GLY A 245 3.75 19.24 0.81
CA GLY A 245 4.09 20.25 1.81
C GLY A 245 4.77 21.47 1.23
N TYR A 246 5.86 21.27 0.48
CA TYR A 246 6.69 22.37 -0.03
C TYR A 246 6.18 22.95 -1.34
N PHE A 247 5.72 22.12 -2.28
CA PHE A 247 5.31 22.56 -3.62
C PHE A 247 3.82 22.90 -3.70
N GLU A 248 2.93 22.05 -3.14
CA GLU A 248 1.50 22.35 -3.05
C GLU A 248 1.13 23.24 -1.86
N LYS A 249 2.09 23.63 -1.02
CA LYS A 249 1.92 24.52 0.15
C LYS A 249 0.87 24.02 1.15
N LYS A 250 0.83 22.70 1.40
CA LYS A 250 -0.06 22.06 2.38
C LYS A 250 0.73 21.74 3.67
N PRO A 251 0.86 22.64 4.65
CA PRO A 251 1.81 22.52 5.77
C PRO A 251 1.58 21.31 6.69
N HIS A 252 0.36 20.78 6.75
CA HIS A 252 0.07 19.59 7.54
C HIS A 252 0.80 18.32 7.06
N PHE A 253 1.27 18.28 5.80
CA PHE A 253 2.12 17.18 5.33
C PHE A 253 3.54 17.29 5.87
N ILE A 254 4.10 18.51 5.99
CA ILE A 254 5.43 18.72 6.61
C ILE A 254 5.40 18.30 8.08
N GLN A 255 4.35 18.66 8.82
CA GLN A 255 4.19 18.21 10.20
C GLN A 255 4.12 16.68 10.31
N SER A 256 3.55 16.01 9.32
CA SER A 256 3.47 14.55 9.28
C SER A 256 4.82 13.88 9.02
N CYS A 257 5.81 14.57 8.44
CA CYS A 257 7.17 14.03 8.28
C CYS A 257 7.87 13.75 9.62
N LEU A 258 7.49 14.46 10.69
CA LEU A 258 8.04 14.26 12.04
C LEU A 258 7.59 12.96 12.70
N LEU A 259 6.64 12.24 12.08
CA LEU A 259 6.10 10.97 12.58
C LEU A 259 6.84 9.74 12.00
N TYR A 260 7.79 9.95 11.08
CA TYR A 260 8.65 8.95 10.46
C TYR A 260 10.10 9.08 10.97
#